data_1898c3bfeca69bfa1a4e885b0ea905fa
#
_entry.id   1898c3bfeca69bfa1a4e885b0ea905fa
#
_cell.length_a   1.000
_cell.length_b   1.000
_cell.length_c   1.000
_cell.angle_alpha   90.00
_cell.angle_beta   90.00
_cell.angle_gamma   90.00
#
_symmetry.space_group_name_H-M   'P 1'
#
loop_
_entity.id
_entity.type
_entity.pdbx_description
1 polymer ?
#
loop_
_entity_poly.entity_id
_entity_poly.type
_entity_poly.pdbx_seq_one_letter_code
_entity_poly.pdbx_strand_id
1 'polypeptide(L)'
;MNNIYSTTIAALFAASLTFTACSLDYEPVSELSELTQGSQTDTTTAVLKDKSAAQDQLKTLYEKLRNRQEHWHMDLNVIGDVHSDNAYGGTTGAEVTPYEQNAVDPSHKNLSRDWDRYLDDIAAANVLINGLDQLHAKGQISETEYHSMQAQGKIFRAMVMFSMARIWGAFPVITKVAKTITAANIEKVYPTYFPPKSDAKTCYELIVSDFKYGLKYAPDFNTSDRTRMSKTVAAAWLAKVYAEQTLQDYNKVVQYADMVINTPGLKLEPKFETLWGWNDKTKDCVKRNTSESILEVQYFTGSTNWESWMYGRSLENYDFFFNWAKWVTPSRDLIADFEREGDTERLNQTVVYYNCTWSNYYPANHYPFMYKLRSGLNNVYKLRLADIILMKAESEAYLGNLQQAVTLVNQIRHRAKLAPLAADKTATSQAVKDAVLHERRLELAFEGERWFDLVRTKRVEEFMNGINKRDKGRLPQLYPFNEYSYRLPIPQTALDKNDNLKQNPGY
;
A
#
# COMPACT_ATOMS: atom_id res chain seq x y z
N MET A 1 65.42 32.80 -29.38
CA MET A 1 64.32 31.88 -29.62
C MET A 1 63.49 31.58 -28.38
N ASN A 2 63.72 32.19 -27.21
CA ASN A 2 63.05 31.88 -25.95
C ASN A 2 61.86 32.82 -25.55
N ASN A 3 61.60 33.89 -26.31
CA ASN A 3 60.59 34.89 -25.96
C ASN A 3 59.24 34.71 -26.70
N ILE A 4 59.17 33.83 -27.71
CA ILE A 4 57.96 33.62 -28.50
C ILE A 4 57.05 32.53 -27.83
N TYR A 5 57.67 31.58 -27.14
CA TYR A 5 56.91 30.50 -26.45
C TYR A 5 56.25 30.97 -25.16
N SER A 6 56.79 31.96 -24.47
CA SER A 6 56.24 32.46 -23.22
C SER A 6 54.99 33.33 -23.44
N THR A 7 54.87 34.05 -24.53
CA THR A 7 53.71 34.87 -24.90
C THR A 7 52.55 34.02 -25.43
N THR A 8 52.89 32.93 -26.13
CA THR A 8 51.82 32.02 -26.65
C THR A 8 51.17 31.17 -25.53
N ILE A 9 51.95 30.79 -24.52
CA ILE A 9 51.41 30.04 -23.36
C ILE A 9 50.57 30.96 -22.47
N ALA A 10 50.97 32.25 -22.30
CA ALA A 10 50.16 33.22 -21.55
C ALA A 10 48.84 33.58 -22.26
N ALA A 11 48.83 33.62 -23.60
CA ALA A 11 47.60 33.85 -24.38
C ALA A 11 46.66 32.65 -24.37
N LEU A 12 47.19 31.41 -24.36
CA LEU A 12 46.38 30.19 -24.22
C LEU A 12 45.82 30.02 -22.81
N PHE A 13 46.52 30.46 -21.76
CA PHE A 13 46.00 30.44 -20.39
C PHE A 13 44.95 31.55 -20.13
N ALA A 14 45.08 32.70 -20.79
CA ALA A 14 44.09 33.77 -20.70
C ALA A 14 42.79 33.45 -21.50
N ALA A 15 42.91 32.66 -22.60
CA ALA A 15 41.75 32.23 -23.38
C ALA A 15 40.98 31.06 -22.71
N SER A 16 41.61 30.29 -21.80
CA SER A 16 40.95 29.20 -21.07
C SER A 16 40.20 29.67 -19.81
N LEU A 17 40.37 30.93 -19.38
CA LEU A 17 39.69 31.49 -18.21
C LEU A 17 38.40 32.26 -18.53
N THR A 18 38.02 32.35 -19.81
CA THR A 18 36.78 33.07 -20.20
C THR A 18 35.58 32.20 -20.57
N PHE A 19 35.68 30.86 -20.38
CA PHE A 19 34.56 29.94 -20.69
C PHE A 19 34.00 29.16 -19.49
N THR A 20 34.28 29.58 -18.28
CA THR A 20 33.57 29.08 -17.10
C THR A 20 32.78 30.21 -16.41
N ALA A 21 32.01 30.95 -17.17
CA ALA A 21 30.81 31.55 -16.58
C ALA A 21 29.80 30.39 -16.46
N CYS A 22 29.79 29.67 -15.32
CA CYS A 22 28.61 28.96 -14.90
C CYS A 22 27.51 30.02 -14.86
N SER A 23 26.52 29.93 -15.73
CA SER A 23 25.30 30.67 -15.54
C SER A 23 24.71 30.19 -14.22
N LEU A 24 24.63 31.07 -13.25
CA LEU A 24 23.91 30.86 -11.98
C LEU A 24 22.41 30.89 -12.17
N ASP A 25 21.93 30.91 -13.40
CA ASP A 25 20.54 30.69 -13.74
C ASP A 25 20.25 29.18 -13.67
N TYR A 26 20.26 28.65 -12.44
CA TYR A 26 19.62 27.39 -12.14
C TYR A 26 18.12 27.67 -12.14
N GLU A 27 17.49 27.49 -13.30
CA GLU A 27 16.03 27.47 -13.36
C GLU A 27 15.54 26.31 -12.49
N PRO A 28 14.77 26.57 -11.45
CA PRO A 28 14.27 25.50 -10.58
C PRO A 28 13.35 24.62 -11.41
N VAL A 29 13.84 23.47 -11.85
CA VAL A 29 13.05 22.41 -12.49
C VAL A 29 12.27 21.69 -11.38
N SER A 30 11.36 22.39 -10.71
CA SER A 30 10.34 21.74 -9.91
C SER A 30 9.10 21.54 -10.77
N GLU A 31 8.40 20.42 -10.60
CA GLU A 31 7.13 20.17 -11.30
C GLU A 31 6.06 21.27 -11.03
N LEU A 32 6.36 22.22 -10.15
CA LEU A 32 5.54 23.36 -9.74
C LEU A 32 6.10 24.70 -10.18
N SER A 33 7.18 24.76 -10.99
CA SER A 33 7.72 26.01 -11.48
C SER A 33 6.88 26.58 -12.63
N GLU A 34 6.84 27.91 -12.76
CA GLU A 34 6.13 28.59 -13.85
C GLU A 34 6.60 28.16 -15.25
N LEU A 35 7.84 27.68 -15.36
CA LEU A 35 8.47 27.16 -16.59
C LEU A 35 7.92 25.80 -17.01
N THR A 36 7.54 24.95 -16.04
CA THR A 36 6.94 23.64 -16.32
C THR A 36 5.42 23.70 -16.53
N GLN A 37 4.78 24.79 -16.11
CA GLN A 37 3.32 24.98 -16.27
C GLN A 37 2.92 25.79 -17.52
N GLY A 38 3.86 26.21 -18.35
CA GLY A 38 3.58 27.03 -19.53
C GLY A 38 2.95 28.39 -19.16
N SER A 39 3.39 29.48 -19.73
CA SER A 39 2.93 30.84 -19.47
C SER A 39 1.40 30.97 -19.65
N GLN A 40 0.64 30.67 -18.61
CA GLN A 40 -0.79 31.00 -18.56
C GLN A 40 -0.99 32.18 -17.64
N THR A 41 -1.42 33.27 -18.23
CA THR A 41 -1.81 34.54 -17.61
C THR A 41 -3.08 34.43 -16.75
N ASP A 42 -3.49 33.26 -16.30
CA ASP A 42 -4.68 33.12 -15.51
C ASP A 42 -4.41 32.29 -14.23
N THR A 43 -4.79 32.84 -13.12
CA THR A 43 -4.67 32.41 -11.71
C THR A 43 -5.40 31.10 -11.40
N THR A 44 -5.52 30.20 -12.32
CA THR A 44 -6.33 29.01 -12.19
C THR A 44 -5.50 27.72 -12.21
N THR A 45 -5.46 27.06 -11.07
CA THR A 45 -5.58 25.62 -10.84
C THR A 45 -5.52 24.77 -12.11
N ALA A 46 -4.79 23.67 -12.12
CA ALA A 46 -4.81 22.69 -13.20
C ALA A 46 -6.25 22.42 -13.67
N VAL A 47 -6.66 23.07 -14.75
CA VAL A 47 -8.02 23.00 -15.29
C VAL A 47 -8.05 21.93 -16.35
N LEU A 48 -8.88 20.91 -16.16
CA LEU A 48 -9.16 19.96 -17.23
C LEU A 48 -9.88 20.68 -18.36
N LYS A 49 -9.32 20.68 -19.57
CA LYS A 49 -9.83 21.44 -20.72
C LYS A 49 -11.12 20.84 -21.27
N ASP A 50 -11.22 19.52 -21.26
CA ASP A 50 -12.29 18.74 -21.87
C ASP A 50 -12.37 17.33 -21.31
N LYS A 51 -13.29 16.54 -21.83
CA LYS A 51 -13.49 15.12 -21.47
C LYS A 51 -12.24 14.26 -21.68
N SER A 52 -11.47 14.49 -22.75
CA SER A 52 -10.26 13.74 -23.03
C SER A 52 -9.23 13.94 -21.93
N ALA A 53 -9.00 15.19 -21.53
CA ALA A 53 -8.10 15.51 -20.42
C ALA A 53 -8.54 14.85 -19.09
N ALA A 54 -9.86 14.75 -18.84
CA ALA A 54 -10.37 14.04 -17.67
C ALA A 54 -10.12 12.52 -17.75
N GLN A 55 -10.25 11.93 -18.93
CA GLN A 55 -9.95 10.52 -19.15
C GLN A 55 -8.44 10.22 -18.98
N ASP A 56 -7.57 11.09 -19.47
CA ASP A 56 -6.12 10.99 -19.30
C ASP A 56 -5.71 11.14 -17.83
N GLN A 57 -6.35 12.08 -17.12
CA GLN A 57 -6.11 12.22 -15.68
C GLN A 57 -6.60 10.99 -14.89
N LEU A 58 -7.74 10.41 -15.24
CA LEU A 58 -8.18 9.14 -14.64
C LEU A 58 -7.19 8.01 -14.94
N LYS A 59 -6.70 7.90 -16.17
CA LYS A 59 -5.66 6.93 -16.53
C LYS A 59 -4.39 7.14 -15.70
N THR A 60 -3.98 8.38 -15.48
CA THR A 60 -2.84 8.72 -14.60
C THR A 60 -3.00 8.15 -13.20
N LEU A 61 -4.20 8.16 -12.59
CA LEU A 61 -4.43 7.57 -11.27
C LEU A 61 -4.19 6.04 -11.27
N TYR A 62 -4.64 5.33 -12.30
CA TYR A 62 -4.36 3.89 -12.45
C TYR A 62 -2.87 3.62 -12.67
N GLU A 63 -2.18 4.47 -13.42
CA GLU A 63 -0.74 4.38 -13.64
C GLU A 63 0.05 4.64 -12.35
N LYS A 64 -0.37 5.60 -11.53
CA LYS A 64 0.21 5.84 -10.21
C LYS A 64 0.07 4.60 -9.31
N LEU A 65 -1.10 3.96 -9.27
CA LEU A 65 -1.32 2.72 -8.52
C LEU A 65 -0.39 1.59 -8.97
N ARG A 66 -0.09 1.48 -10.28
CA ARG A 66 0.77 0.44 -10.83
C ARG A 66 2.26 0.76 -10.71
N ASN A 67 2.66 2.00 -11.01
CA ASN A 67 4.06 2.33 -11.22
C ASN A 67 4.75 2.82 -9.94
N ARG A 68 3.99 3.33 -8.96
CA ARG A 68 4.52 3.78 -7.66
C ARG A 68 4.50 2.65 -6.65
N GLN A 69 5.25 1.58 -6.95
CA GLN A 69 5.21 0.32 -6.21
C GLN A 69 5.67 0.45 -4.77
N GLU A 70 6.54 1.40 -4.45
CA GLU A 70 7.12 1.56 -3.12
C GLU A 70 6.02 1.76 -2.07
N HIS A 71 5.30 2.88 -2.10
CA HIS A 71 4.29 3.18 -1.07
C HIS A 71 2.96 2.43 -1.27
N TRP A 72 2.65 2.00 -2.52
CA TRP A 72 1.41 1.27 -2.78
C TRP A 72 1.48 -0.22 -2.42
N HIS A 73 2.68 -0.81 -2.41
CA HIS A 73 2.84 -2.26 -2.25
C HIS A 73 4.00 -2.61 -1.32
N MET A 74 5.23 -2.22 -1.66
CA MET A 74 6.44 -2.69 -1.01
C MET A 74 6.50 -2.29 0.46
N ASP A 75 6.34 -1.00 0.76
CA ASP A 75 6.44 -0.52 2.14
C ASP A 75 5.21 -0.91 2.96
N LEU A 76 4.04 -1.10 2.32
CA LEU A 76 2.88 -1.69 3.00
C LEU A 76 3.14 -3.13 3.44
N ASN A 77 3.87 -3.93 2.63
CA ASN A 77 4.29 -5.27 3.05
C ASN A 77 5.34 -5.21 4.16
N VAL A 78 6.29 -4.29 4.11
CA VAL A 78 7.25 -4.08 5.21
C VAL A 78 6.52 -3.69 6.49
N ILE A 79 5.61 -2.73 6.44
CA ILE A 79 4.80 -2.31 7.61
C ILE A 79 3.87 -3.46 8.05
N GLY A 80 3.21 -4.13 7.12
CA GLY A 80 2.24 -5.18 7.42
C GLY A 80 2.86 -6.45 7.98
N ASP A 81 3.98 -6.89 7.41
CA ASP A 81 4.55 -8.20 7.69
C ASP A 81 5.86 -8.16 8.49
N VAL A 82 6.77 -7.20 8.24
CA VAL A 82 8.03 -7.10 8.99
C VAL A 82 7.83 -6.46 10.37
N HIS A 83 6.98 -5.42 10.46
CA HIS A 83 6.64 -4.79 11.75
C HIS A 83 5.74 -5.69 12.62
N SER A 84 5.29 -6.82 12.08
CA SER A 84 4.52 -7.85 12.76
C SER A 84 5.32 -9.14 13.01
N ASP A 85 4.65 -10.22 13.37
CA ASP A 85 5.20 -11.53 13.62
C ASP A 85 5.39 -12.40 12.35
N ASN A 86 5.06 -11.90 11.15
CA ASN A 86 5.13 -12.67 9.91
C ASN A 86 6.52 -12.76 9.29
N ALA A 87 7.33 -11.69 9.40
CA ALA A 87 8.62 -11.63 8.70
C ALA A 87 9.74 -10.99 9.53
N TYR A 88 10.96 -11.20 9.07
CA TYR A 88 12.16 -10.45 9.46
C TYR A 88 12.50 -9.42 8.39
N GLY A 89 13.28 -8.41 8.75
CA GLY A 89 13.81 -7.44 7.81
C GLY A 89 14.77 -8.01 6.75
N GLY A 90 15.31 -9.21 7.00
CA GLY A 90 16.13 -9.98 6.04
C GLY A 90 17.48 -9.36 5.69
N THR A 91 17.70 -8.11 6.04
CA THR A 91 18.88 -7.29 5.78
C THR A 91 19.29 -6.53 7.03
N THR A 92 20.47 -5.93 7.02
CA THR A 92 20.94 -4.99 8.06
C THR A 92 20.68 -3.52 7.68
N GLY A 93 19.97 -3.28 6.56
CA GLY A 93 19.71 -1.94 6.04
C GLY A 93 18.76 -1.14 6.93
N ALA A 94 19.05 0.16 7.06
CA ALA A 94 18.27 1.10 7.84
C ALA A 94 16.83 1.30 7.31
N GLU A 95 16.56 0.86 6.09
CA GLU A 95 15.24 0.97 5.46
C GLU A 95 14.21 -0.02 6.02
N VAL A 96 14.63 -1.14 6.59
CA VAL A 96 13.72 -2.23 7.01
C VAL A 96 13.91 -2.66 8.47
N THR A 97 15.17 -2.71 8.94
CA THR A 97 15.51 -3.14 10.30
C THR A 97 14.74 -2.39 11.41
N PRO A 98 14.52 -1.05 11.32
CA PRO A 98 13.76 -0.33 12.35
C PRO A 98 12.32 -0.82 12.52
N TYR A 99 11.67 -1.33 11.47
CA TYR A 99 10.32 -1.89 11.58
C TYR A 99 10.34 -3.18 12.43
N GLU A 100 11.28 -4.10 12.17
CA GLU A 100 11.42 -5.34 12.94
C GLU A 100 11.74 -5.06 14.41
N GLN A 101 12.53 -4.02 14.69
CA GLN A 101 12.98 -3.66 16.04
C GLN A 101 12.02 -2.71 16.79
N ASN A 102 10.89 -2.32 16.20
CA ASN A 102 10.00 -1.27 16.73
C ASN A 102 10.74 0.04 17.02
N ALA A 103 11.57 0.49 16.09
CA ALA A 103 12.47 1.62 16.25
C ALA A 103 12.42 2.61 15.07
N VAL A 104 11.28 2.68 14.38
CA VAL A 104 11.07 3.63 13.28
C VAL A 104 10.98 5.04 13.86
N ASP A 105 11.87 5.92 13.41
CA ASP A 105 11.93 7.31 13.85
C ASP A 105 11.48 8.30 12.74
N PRO A 106 11.24 9.59 13.08
CA PRO A 106 10.81 10.59 12.10
C PRO A 106 11.76 10.86 10.93
N SER A 107 13.04 10.50 11.04
CA SER A 107 14.04 10.70 9.98
C SER A 107 14.06 9.57 8.94
N HIS A 108 13.21 8.54 9.10
CA HIS A 108 13.19 7.37 8.23
C HIS A 108 12.86 7.74 6.77
N LYS A 109 13.79 7.44 5.85
CA LYS A 109 13.73 7.91 4.45
C LYS A 109 12.50 7.39 3.68
N ASN A 110 12.18 6.11 3.82
CA ASN A 110 11.02 5.54 3.11
C ASN A 110 9.73 6.16 3.63
N LEU A 111 9.62 6.36 4.94
CA LEU A 111 8.45 6.98 5.56
C LEU A 111 8.24 8.42 5.06
N SER A 112 9.33 9.18 4.92
CA SER A 112 9.31 10.55 4.37
C SER A 112 8.88 10.55 2.89
N ARG A 113 9.49 9.69 2.08
CA ARG A 113 9.12 9.53 0.67
C ARG A 113 7.63 9.16 0.50
N ASP A 114 7.14 8.23 1.31
CA ASP A 114 5.78 7.72 1.19
C ASP A 114 4.74 8.78 1.59
N TRP A 115 5.03 9.56 2.63
CA TRP A 115 4.20 10.70 3.01
C TRP A 115 4.02 11.69 1.85
N ASP A 116 5.13 12.10 1.24
CA ASP A 116 5.09 13.04 0.11
C ASP A 116 4.36 12.44 -1.11
N ARG A 117 4.56 11.15 -1.40
CA ARG A 117 3.89 10.45 -2.50
C ARG A 117 2.39 10.26 -2.28
N TYR A 118 1.96 9.96 -1.08
CA TYR A 118 0.52 9.87 -0.78
C TYR A 118 -0.16 11.23 -0.91
N LEU A 119 0.48 12.31 -0.46
CA LEU A 119 -0.05 13.66 -0.66
C LEU A 119 -0.13 14.05 -2.14
N ASP A 120 0.87 13.69 -2.95
CA ASP A 120 0.84 13.89 -4.41
C ASP A 120 -0.24 13.04 -5.09
N ASP A 121 -0.51 11.84 -4.62
CA ASP A 121 -1.61 11.01 -5.13
C ASP A 121 -2.99 11.62 -4.78
N ILE A 122 -3.14 12.18 -3.58
CA ILE A 122 -4.34 12.95 -3.21
C ILE A 122 -4.50 14.18 -4.11
N ALA A 123 -3.42 14.91 -4.36
CA ALA A 123 -3.45 16.08 -5.24
C ALA A 123 -3.88 15.70 -6.67
N ALA A 124 -3.33 14.62 -7.22
CA ALA A 124 -3.70 14.11 -8.54
C ALA A 124 -5.18 13.70 -8.62
N ALA A 125 -5.70 13.06 -7.57
CA ALA A 125 -7.13 12.74 -7.48
C ALA A 125 -8.00 14.00 -7.40
N ASN A 126 -7.58 15.01 -6.64
CA ASN A 126 -8.30 16.28 -6.54
C ASN A 126 -8.35 17.03 -7.89
N VAL A 127 -7.28 16.97 -8.70
CA VAL A 127 -7.29 17.53 -10.07
C VAL A 127 -8.41 16.90 -10.89
N LEU A 128 -8.54 15.58 -10.88
CA LEU A 128 -9.62 14.89 -11.57
C LEU A 128 -11.00 15.31 -11.01
N ILE A 129 -11.17 15.18 -9.70
CA ILE A 129 -12.45 15.42 -9.02
C ILE A 129 -12.94 16.85 -9.23
N ASN A 130 -12.09 17.85 -8.97
CA ASN A 130 -12.46 19.26 -9.11
C ASN A 130 -12.59 19.69 -10.59
N GLY A 131 -11.78 19.09 -11.48
CA GLY A 131 -11.88 19.33 -12.93
C GLY A 131 -13.18 18.81 -13.52
N LEU A 132 -13.61 17.60 -13.08
CA LEU A 132 -14.90 17.04 -13.49
C LEU A 132 -16.09 17.90 -13.03
N ASP A 133 -16.06 18.48 -11.82
CA ASP A 133 -17.07 19.41 -11.33
C ASP A 133 -17.20 20.61 -12.29
N GLN A 134 -16.07 21.15 -12.76
CA GLN A 134 -16.05 22.29 -13.70
C GLN A 134 -16.55 21.92 -15.10
N LEU A 135 -16.14 20.77 -15.63
CA LEU A 135 -16.59 20.28 -16.94
C LEU A 135 -18.09 20.00 -16.96
N HIS A 136 -18.61 19.40 -15.88
CA HIS A 136 -20.03 19.13 -15.72
C HIS A 136 -20.84 20.44 -15.63
N ALA A 137 -20.40 21.38 -14.80
CA ALA A 137 -21.05 22.71 -14.69
C ALA A 137 -21.10 23.49 -16.01
N LYS A 138 -20.14 23.23 -16.93
CA LYS A 138 -20.11 23.80 -18.28
C LYS A 138 -20.88 22.97 -19.32
N GLY A 139 -21.50 21.86 -18.93
CA GLY A 139 -22.20 20.97 -19.86
C GLY A 139 -21.27 20.21 -20.84
N GLN A 140 -19.97 20.10 -20.55
CA GLN A 140 -18.97 19.48 -21.43
C GLN A 140 -18.86 17.98 -21.28
N ILE A 141 -19.50 17.41 -20.26
CA ILE A 141 -19.61 15.95 -20.01
C ILE A 141 -21.05 15.64 -19.58
N SER A 142 -21.52 14.45 -19.92
CA SER A 142 -22.83 13.97 -19.49
C SER A 142 -22.85 13.63 -17.99
N GLU A 143 -24.05 13.63 -17.39
CA GLU A 143 -24.27 13.24 -15.99
C GLU A 143 -23.68 11.85 -15.68
N THR A 144 -23.90 10.88 -16.55
CA THR A 144 -23.41 9.50 -16.41
C THR A 144 -21.88 9.44 -16.42
N GLU A 145 -21.23 10.13 -17.35
CA GLU A 145 -19.78 10.18 -17.46
C GLU A 145 -19.16 10.90 -16.26
N TYR A 146 -19.75 12.04 -15.87
CA TYR A 146 -19.36 12.78 -14.69
C TYR A 146 -19.36 11.87 -13.45
N HIS A 147 -20.48 11.24 -13.14
CA HIS A 147 -20.59 10.40 -11.97
C HIS A 147 -19.64 9.19 -11.99
N SER A 148 -19.49 8.54 -13.15
CA SER A 148 -18.62 7.37 -13.31
C SER A 148 -17.13 7.70 -13.09
N MET A 149 -16.62 8.78 -13.70
CA MET A 149 -15.22 9.19 -13.54
C MET A 149 -14.98 9.78 -12.14
N GLN A 150 -15.91 10.56 -11.63
CA GLN A 150 -15.88 11.13 -10.27
C GLN A 150 -15.79 10.04 -9.22
N ALA A 151 -16.58 8.96 -9.37
CA ALA A 151 -16.58 7.83 -8.46
C ALA A 151 -15.22 7.10 -8.43
N GLN A 152 -14.62 6.88 -9.59
CA GLN A 152 -13.30 6.24 -9.67
C GLN A 152 -12.21 7.10 -9.04
N GLY A 153 -12.22 8.43 -9.30
CA GLY A 153 -11.30 9.38 -8.66
C GLY A 153 -11.45 9.42 -7.13
N LYS A 154 -12.69 9.36 -6.63
CA LYS A 154 -12.99 9.31 -5.19
C LYS A 154 -12.58 7.98 -4.55
N ILE A 155 -12.81 6.84 -5.21
CA ILE A 155 -12.32 5.54 -4.72
C ILE A 155 -10.79 5.59 -4.59
N PHE A 156 -10.07 6.08 -5.60
CA PHE A 156 -8.61 6.22 -5.55
C PHE A 156 -8.18 7.10 -4.38
N ARG A 157 -8.76 8.30 -4.23
CA ARG A 157 -8.44 9.20 -3.12
C ARG A 157 -8.70 8.57 -1.75
N ALA A 158 -9.82 7.87 -1.60
CA ALA A 158 -10.16 7.18 -0.37
C ALA A 158 -9.19 6.04 -0.05
N MET A 159 -8.70 5.28 -1.06
CA MET A 159 -7.66 4.27 -0.87
C MET A 159 -6.37 4.88 -0.33
N VAL A 160 -5.92 6.00 -0.90
CA VAL A 160 -4.75 6.75 -0.43
C VAL A 160 -4.94 7.18 1.02
N MET A 161 -6.04 7.87 1.31
CA MET A 161 -6.33 8.39 2.65
C MET A 161 -6.48 7.28 3.68
N PHE A 162 -7.03 6.13 3.30
CA PHE A 162 -7.15 4.99 4.20
C PHE A 162 -5.78 4.38 4.53
N SER A 163 -4.86 4.29 3.56
CA SER A 163 -3.48 3.88 3.82
C SER A 163 -2.81 4.87 4.79
N MET A 164 -2.94 6.18 4.57
CA MET A 164 -2.41 7.20 5.49
C MET A 164 -3.02 7.08 6.89
N ALA A 165 -4.32 6.85 7.01
CA ALA A 165 -5.00 6.69 8.29
C ALA A 165 -4.49 5.46 9.07
N ARG A 166 -4.19 4.36 8.38
CA ARG A 166 -3.63 3.16 9.01
C ARG A 166 -2.17 3.35 9.46
N ILE A 167 -1.37 4.07 8.66
CA ILE A 167 0.06 4.27 8.92
C ILE A 167 0.28 5.36 9.99
N TRP A 168 -0.29 6.55 9.77
CA TRP A 168 -0.02 7.73 10.60
C TRP A 168 -1.18 8.18 11.48
N GLY A 169 -2.36 7.61 11.31
CA GLY A 169 -3.57 8.06 12.02
C GLY A 169 -4.16 9.31 11.38
N ALA A 170 -4.14 10.43 12.09
CA ALA A 170 -4.62 11.71 11.57
C ALA A 170 -3.62 12.33 10.58
N PHE A 171 -4.13 12.95 9.52
CA PHE A 171 -3.35 13.62 8.48
C PHE A 171 -4.10 14.87 7.96
N PRO A 172 -3.44 15.78 7.22
CA PRO A 172 -4.13 16.92 6.60
C PRO A 172 -5.16 16.47 5.55
N VAL A 173 -6.42 16.80 5.75
CA VAL A 173 -7.50 16.51 4.79
C VAL A 173 -7.53 17.61 3.73
N ILE A 174 -7.08 17.28 2.51
CA ILE A 174 -7.00 18.20 1.37
C ILE A 174 -7.94 17.70 0.28
N THR A 175 -8.96 18.50 -0.06
CA THR A 175 -9.98 18.16 -1.08
C THR A 175 -10.01 19.13 -2.26
N LYS A 176 -9.24 20.20 -2.18
CA LYS A 176 -9.15 21.21 -3.23
C LYS A 176 -7.79 21.18 -3.89
N VAL A 177 -7.77 21.54 -5.16
CA VAL A 177 -6.52 21.77 -5.86
C VAL A 177 -5.89 23.05 -5.33
N ALA A 178 -4.58 23.04 -5.10
CA ALA A 178 -3.84 24.20 -4.65
C ALA A 178 -3.95 25.34 -5.71
N LYS A 179 -4.17 26.56 -5.26
CA LYS A 179 -4.22 27.73 -6.13
C LYS A 179 -2.80 28.23 -6.37
N THR A 180 -2.53 28.72 -7.58
CA THR A 180 -1.25 29.38 -7.87
C THR A 180 -1.05 30.57 -6.95
N ILE A 181 0.11 30.68 -6.32
CA ILE A 181 0.49 31.83 -5.50
C ILE A 181 0.93 32.96 -6.42
N THR A 182 0.34 34.14 -6.23
CA THR A 182 0.69 35.38 -6.92
C THR A 182 0.92 36.49 -5.90
N ALA A 183 1.57 37.58 -6.28
CA ALA A 183 1.75 38.74 -5.41
C ALA A 183 0.41 39.30 -4.86
N ALA A 184 -0.66 39.16 -5.63
CA ALA A 184 -1.99 39.66 -5.26
C ALA A 184 -2.74 38.74 -4.27
N ASN A 185 -2.36 37.45 -4.14
CA ASN A 185 -3.11 36.48 -3.36
C ASN A 185 -2.29 35.75 -2.30
N ILE A 186 -0.99 36.03 -2.19
CA ILE A 186 -0.04 35.28 -1.32
C ILE A 186 -0.53 35.17 0.13
N GLU A 187 -1.01 36.26 0.73
CA GLU A 187 -1.47 36.25 2.13
C GLU A 187 -2.64 35.29 2.37
N LYS A 188 -3.48 35.06 1.38
CA LYS A 188 -4.66 34.18 1.46
C LYS A 188 -4.35 32.75 1.04
N VAL A 189 -3.49 32.58 0.04
CA VAL A 189 -3.23 31.27 -0.58
C VAL A 189 -2.10 30.53 0.13
N TYR A 190 -1.00 31.22 0.46
CA TYR A 190 0.15 30.60 1.10
C TYR A 190 -0.19 29.78 2.36
N PRO A 191 -1.00 30.27 3.31
CA PRO A 191 -1.37 29.44 4.48
C PRO A 191 -2.11 28.15 4.14
N THR A 192 -2.80 28.09 2.99
CA THR A 192 -3.55 26.89 2.59
C THR A 192 -2.67 25.73 2.14
N TYR A 193 -1.38 25.98 1.88
CA TYR A 193 -0.40 24.95 1.58
C TYR A 193 0.10 24.20 2.82
N PHE A 194 -0.16 24.74 4.00
CA PHE A 194 0.34 24.23 5.28
C PHE A 194 -0.81 23.91 6.25
N PRO A 195 -1.77 23.05 5.84
CA PRO A 195 -2.88 22.70 6.71
C PRO A 195 -2.41 21.87 7.91
N PRO A 196 -3.02 22.04 9.09
CA PRO A 196 -2.79 21.15 10.22
C PRO A 196 -3.35 19.76 9.94
N LYS A 197 -2.99 18.78 10.78
CA LYS A 197 -3.68 17.50 10.79
C LYS A 197 -5.16 17.71 11.13
N SER A 198 -6.04 17.04 10.39
CA SER A 198 -7.43 16.88 10.80
C SER A 198 -7.52 15.82 11.89
N ASP A 199 -8.59 15.83 12.70
CA ASP A 199 -8.81 14.73 13.63
C ASP A 199 -9.14 13.42 12.90
N ALA A 200 -8.95 12.29 13.57
CA ALA A 200 -9.15 10.98 12.98
C ALA A 200 -10.60 10.78 12.46
N LYS A 201 -11.60 11.31 13.18
CA LYS A 201 -13.01 11.20 12.78
C LYS A 201 -13.23 11.89 11.44
N THR A 202 -12.76 13.13 11.28
CA THR A 202 -12.84 13.90 10.02
C THR A 202 -12.18 13.15 8.86
N CYS A 203 -10.97 12.56 9.09
CA CYS A 203 -10.30 11.74 8.09
C CYS A 203 -11.19 10.56 7.63
N TYR A 204 -11.73 9.80 8.58
CA TYR A 204 -12.58 8.64 8.28
C TYR A 204 -13.94 9.02 7.67
N GLU A 205 -14.54 10.15 8.05
CA GLU A 205 -15.77 10.65 7.44
C GLU A 205 -15.59 10.92 5.95
N LEU A 206 -14.48 11.54 5.54
CA LEU A 206 -14.19 11.76 4.12
C LEU A 206 -13.91 10.44 3.39
N ILE A 207 -13.10 9.54 3.98
CA ILE A 207 -12.82 8.22 3.41
C ILE A 207 -14.13 7.46 3.14
N VAL A 208 -15.02 7.39 4.13
CA VAL A 208 -16.33 6.74 4.02
C VAL A 208 -17.21 7.42 2.98
N SER A 209 -17.23 8.77 2.96
CA SER A 209 -18.01 9.55 1.98
C SER A 209 -17.59 9.24 0.55
N ASP A 210 -16.28 9.22 0.29
CA ASP A 210 -15.72 8.95 -1.03
C ASP A 210 -16.02 7.51 -1.49
N PHE A 211 -15.85 6.50 -0.61
CA PHE A 211 -16.21 5.13 -0.95
C PHE A 211 -17.72 4.93 -1.14
N LYS A 212 -18.57 5.59 -0.36
CA LYS A 212 -20.03 5.56 -0.57
C LYS A 212 -20.44 6.17 -1.90
N TYR A 213 -19.78 7.25 -2.31
CA TYR A 213 -19.98 7.80 -3.65
C TYR A 213 -19.55 6.79 -4.73
N GLY A 214 -18.41 6.13 -4.53
CA GLY A 214 -17.94 5.03 -5.36
C GLY A 214 -18.94 3.89 -5.44
N LEU A 215 -19.48 3.45 -4.32
CA LEU A 215 -20.49 2.40 -4.27
C LEU A 215 -21.77 2.75 -5.07
N LYS A 216 -22.15 4.02 -5.08
CA LYS A 216 -23.35 4.48 -5.79
C LYS A 216 -23.12 4.62 -7.29
N TYR A 217 -21.99 5.16 -7.72
CA TYR A 217 -21.81 5.68 -9.06
C TYR A 217 -20.65 5.06 -9.87
N ALA A 218 -19.76 4.28 -9.25
CA ALA A 218 -18.71 3.61 -10.00
C ALA A 218 -19.29 2.59 -10.99
N PRO A 219 -18.51 2.18 -11.99
CA PRO A 219 -18.89 1.09 -12.88
C PRO A 219 -19.25 -0.20 -12.10
N ASP A 220 -20.10 -1.00 -12.68
CA ASP A 220 -20.37 -2.33 -12.15
C ASP A 220 -19.11 -3.22 -12.24
N PHE A 221 -19.10 -4.29 -11.46
CA PHE A 221 -17.98 -5.20 -11.38
C PHE A 221 -17.79 -5.96 -12.70
N ASN A 222 -16.58 -5.90 -13.26
CA ASN A 222 -16.25 -6.58 -14.49
C ASN A 222 -15.46 -7.87 -14.23
N THR A 223 -16.02 -9.01 -14.57
CA THR A 223 -15.39 -10.31 -14.39
C THR A 223 -14.18 -10.54 -15.30
N SER A 224 -14.05 -9.79 -16.38
CA SER A 224 -12.95 -9.90 -17.34
C SER A 224 -11.84 -8.87 -17.15
N ASP A 225 -12.07 -7.86 -16.32
CA ASP A 225 -11.08 -6.81 -16.00
C ASP A 225 -11.15 -6.45 -14.51
N ARG A 226 -10.27 -7.05 -13.72
CA ARG A 226 -10.17 -6.82 -12.27
C ARG A 226 -9.26 -5.65 -11.91
N THR A 227 -8.80 -4.89 -12.88
CA THR A 227 -7.94 -3.72 -12.65
C THR A 227 -8.73 -2.44 -12.41
N ARG A 228 -10.08 -2.48 -12.55
CA ARG A 228 -10.93 -1.30 -12.51
C ARG A 228 -11.59 -1.08 -11.16
N MET A 229 -11.61 0.18 -10.75
CA MET A 229 -12.37 0.62 -9.58
C MET A 229 -13.87 0.53 -9.88
N SER A 230 -14.58 -0.29 -9.10
CA SER A 230 -15.99 -0.62 -9.30
C SER A 230 -16.78 -0.45 -8.01
N LYS A 231 -18.12 -0.59 -8.09
CA LYS A 231 -18.99 -0.62 -6.89
C LYS A 231 -18.56 -1.70 -5.89
N THR A 232 -18.18 -2.89 -6.36
CA THR A 232 -17.71 -3.98 -5.51
C THR A 232 -16.39 -3.64 -4.82
N VAL A 233 -15.46 -2.96 -5.52
CA VAL A 233 -14.22 -2.44 -4.92
C VAL A 233 -14.55 -1.45 -3.79
N ALA A 234 -15.48 -0.53 -4.02
CA ALA A 234 -15.90 0.42 -2.99
C ALA A 234 -16.55 -0.27 -1.78
N ALA A 235 -17.39 -1.30 -2.02
CA ALA A 235 -17.99 -2.10 -0.94
C ALA A 235 -16.92 -2.84 -0.12
N ALA A 236 -15.94 -3.46 -0.77
CA ALA A 236 -14.86 -4.17 -0.11
C ALA A 236 -14.01 -3.24 0.79
N TRP A 237 -13.67 -2.04 0.29
CA TRP A 237 -12.98 -1.05 1.11
C TRP A 237 -13.86 -0.52 2.27
N LEU A 238 -15.16 -0.31 2.07
CA LEU A 238 -16.07 0.07 3.16
C LEU A 238 -16.08 -0.99 4.27
N ALA A 239 -16.09 -2.28 3.94
CA ALA A 239 -15.97 -3.33 4.94
C ALA A 239 -14.68 -3.19 5.76
N LYS A 240 -13.53 -2.99 5.10
CA LYS A 240 -12.24 -2.79 5.79
C LYS A 240 -12.22 -1.52 6.63
N VAL A 241 -12.71 -0.40 6.12
CA VAL A 241 -12.74 0.89 6.83
C VAL A 241 -13.59 0.83 8.09
N TYR A 242 -14.77 0.18 8.04
CA TYR A 242 -15.64 0.04 9.21
C TYR A 242 -15.10 -0.94 10.26
N ALA A 243 -14.15 -1.81 9.92
CA ALA A 243 -13.47 -2.67 10.87
C ALA A 243 -12.38 -1.94 11.70
N GLU A 244 -11.92 -0.77 11.25
CA GLU A 244 -10.88 -0.01 11.95
C GLU A 244 -11.38 0.54 13.29
N GLN A 245 -10.45 0.67 14.26
CA GLN A 245 -10.77 1.10 15.64
C GLN A 245 -11.56 2.40 15.71
N THR A 246 -11.30 3.34 14.82
CA THR A 246 -11.97 4.67 14.80
C THR A 246 -13.47 4.56 14.56
N LEU A 247 -13.92 3.58 13.80
CA LEU A 247 -15.34 3.35 13.49
C LEU A 247 -15.91 2.14 14.21
N GLN A 248 -15.24 1.01 14.11
CA GLN A 248 -15.52 -0.29 14.74
C GLN A 248 -17.00 -0.68 14.71
N ASP A 249 -17.63 -0.57 13.51
CA ASP A 249 -19.02 -0.90 13.26
C ASP A 249 -19.12 -2.25 12.53
N TYR A 250 -19.10 -3.32 13.30
CA TYR A 250 -19.13 -4.69 12.75
C TYR A 250 -20.41 -5.02 11.98
N ASN A 251 -21.55 -4.38 12.29
CA ASN A 251 -22.76 -4.56 11.50
C ASN A 251 -22.60 -4.03 10.08
N LYS A 252 -21.94 -2.88 9.91
CA LYS A 252 -21.62 -2.36 8.58
C LYS A 252 -20.54 -3.18 7.88
N VAL A 253 -19.57 -3.72 8.60
CA VAL A 253 -18.62 -4.67 8.01
C VAL A 253 -19.35 -5.84 7.38
N VAL A 254 -20.25 -6.50 8.12
CA VAL A 254 -21.07 -7.62 7.62
C VAL A 254 -21.91 -7.18 6.42
N GLN A 255 -22.58 -6.04 6.50
CA GLN A 255 -23.41 -5.50 5.41
C GLN A 255 -22.60 -5.33 4.10
N TYR A 256 -21.44 -4.69 4.16
CA TYR A 256 -20.65 -4.45 2.97
C TYR A 256 -19.91 -5.71 2.49
N ALA A 257 -19.49 -6.57 3.40
CA ALA A 257 -18.90 -7.86 3.05
C ALA A 257 -19.92 -8.75 2.31
N ASP A 258 -21.18 -8.76 2.73
CA ASP A 258 -22.25 -9.48 2.04
C ASP A 258 -22.48 -8.97 0.62
N MET A 259 -22.42 -7.66 0.40
CA MET A 259 -22.50 -7.09 -0.96
C MET A 259 -21.38 -7.62 -1.85
N VAL A 260 -20.15 -7.73 -1.31
CA VAL A 260 -18.99 -8.27 -2.04
C VAL A 260 -19.13 -9.76 -2.29
N ILE A 261 -19.39 -10.54 -1.25
CA ILE A 261 -19.47 -12.02 -1.32
C ILE A 261 -20.55 -12.47 -2.30
N ASN A 262 -21.66 -11.73 -2.38
CA ASN A 262 -22.78 -12.02 -3.28
C ASN A 262 -22.61 -11.41 -4.70
N THR A 263 -21.45 -10.79 -5.01
CA THR A 263 -21.19 -10.24 -6.36
C THR A 263 -21.06 -11.39 -7.37
N PRO A 264 -21.87 -11.41 -8.44
CA PRO A 264 -21.79 -12.45 -9.47
C PRO A 264 -20.38 -12.56 -10.07
N GLY A 265 -19.89 -13.80 -10.14
CA GLY A 265 -18.55 -14.09 -10.69
C GLY A 265 -17.38 -13.94 -9.71
N LEU A 266 -17.64 -13.54 -8.45
CA LEU A 266 -16.68 -13.68 -7.36
C LEU A 266 -16.83 -15.04 -6.67
N LYS A 267 -15.74 -15.75 -6.54
CA LYS A 267 -15.64 -17.01 -5.78
C LYS A 267 -14.18 -17.29 -5.44
N LEU A 268 -13.93 -18.03 -4.38
CA LEU A 268 -12.58 -18.51 -4.07
C LEU A 268 -12.03 -19.35 -5.22
N GLU A 269 -10.77 -19.15 -5.56
CA GLU A 269 -10.06 -20.04 -6.48
C GLU A 269 -9.92 -21.43 -5.82
N PRO A 270 -10.24 -22.53 -6.54
CA PRO A 270 -10.19 -23.86 -5.96
C PRO A 270 -8.80 -24.28 -5.48
N LYS A 271 -7.77 -23.75 -6.11
CA LYS A 271 -6.37 -23.98 -5.75
C LYS A 271 -5.71 -22.68 -5.38
N PHE A 272 -5.06 -22.62 -4.23
CA PHE A 272 -4.31 -21.45 -3.78
C PHE A 272 -3.20 -21.07 -4.76
N GLU A 273 -2.57 -22.06 -5.39
CA GLU A 273 -1.56 -21.88 -6.43
C GLU A 273 -2.04 -20.99 -7.59
N THR A 274 -3.33 -21.04 -7.94
CA THR A 274 -3.87 -20.23 -9.05
C THR A 274 -3.66 -18.73 -8.88
N LEU A 275 -3.58 -18.27 -7.61
CA LEU A 275 -3.36 -16.86 -7.30
C LEU A 275 -1.92 -16.41 -7.56
N TRP A 276 -0.94 -17.29 -7.29
CA TRP A 276 0.47 -16.92 -7.21
C TRP A 276 1.34 -17.65 -8.25
N GLY A 277 0.80 -18.67 -8.89
CA GLY A 277 1.53 -19.60 -9.74
C GLY A 277 2.18 -18.95 -10.95
N TRP A 278 3.28 -19.56 -11.37
CA TRP A 278 4.03 -19.24 -12.56
C TRP A 278 3.88 -20.35 -13.62
N ASN A 279 3.76 -19.96 -14.88
CA ASN A 279 3.68 -20.89 -16.00
C ASN A 279 4.96 -20.80 -16.84
N ASP A 280 5.81 -21.82 -16.74
CA ASP A 280 7.10 -21.87 -17.45
C ASP A 280 6.96 -21.88 -18.98
N LYS A 281 5.84 -22.36 -19.50
CA LYS A 281 5.60 -22.43 -20.97
C LYS A 281 5.27 -21.06 -21.55
N THR A 282 4.42 -20.30 -20.87
CA THR A 282 4.01 -18.96 -21.31
C THR A 282 4.92 -17.86 -20.82
N LYS A 283 5.79 -18.17 -19.83
CA LYS A 283 6.63 -17.20 -19.10
C LYS A 283 5.80 -16.06 -18.51
N ASP A 284 4.66 -16.40 -17.92
CA ASP A 284 3.72 -15.49 -17.29
C ASP A 284 3.07 -16.13 -16.06
N CYS A 285 2.35 -15.36 -15.25
CA CYS A 285 1.54 -15.90 -14.16
C CYS A 285 0.49 -16.89 -14.69
N VAL A 286 0.11 -17.86 -13.87
CA VAL A 286 -0.85 -18.92 -14.25
C VAL A 286 -2.18 -18.31 -14.68
N LYS A 287 -2.64 -17.25 -13.99
CA LYS A 287 -3.95 -16.64 -14.27
C LYS A 287 -3.96 -15.17 -13.87
N ARG A 288 -4.53 -14.35 -14.74
CA ARG A 288 -4.92 -12.96 -14.46
C ARG A 288 -6.44 -12.89 -14.32
N ASN A 289 -6.94 -11.84 -13.67
CA ASN A 289 -8.38 -11.67 -13.45
C ASN A 289 -9.00 -12.92 -12.80
N THR A 290 -8.35 -13.43 -11.73
CA THR A 290 -8.84 -14.62 -11.04
C THR A 290 -10.25 -14.41 -10.50
N SER A 291 -11.02 -15.49 -10.32
CA SER A 291 -12.37 -15.38 -9.77
C SER A 291 -12.40 -14.87 -8.32
N GLU A 292 -11.26 -14.88 -7.63
CA GLU A 292 -11.09 -14.40 -6.28
C GLU A 292 -10.68 -12.92 -6.20
N SER A 293 -10.10 -12.38 -7.27
CA SER A 293 -9.65 -10.99 -7.34
C SER A 293 -10.81 -10.01 -7.36
N ILE A 294 -10.79 -9.02 -6.47
CA ILE A 294 -11.72 -7.88 -6.45
C ILE A 294 -11.06 -6.67 -7.11
N LEU A 295 -9.81 -6.39 -6.75
CA LEU A 295 -8.97 -5.38 -7.38
C LEU A 295 -7.53 -5.90 -7.43
N GLU A 296 -6.97 -5.98 -8.63
CA GLU A 296 -5.57 -6.35 -8.83
C GLU A 296 -4.82 -5.32 -9.66
N VAL A 297 -3.52 -5.21 -9.42
CA VAL A 297 -2.58 -4.48 -10.26
C VAL A 297 -1.85 -5.50 -11.11
N GLN A 298 -1.95 -5.37 -12.42
CA GLN A 298 -1.33 -6.29 -13.37
C GLN A 298 -0.02 -5.74 -13.90
N TYR A 299 0.97 -6.62 -13.97
CA TYR A 299 2.30 -6.36 -14.53
C TYR A 299 2.53 -7.24 -15.76
N PHE A 300 3.32 -6.76 -16.71
CA PHE A 300 3.60 -7.40 -17.98
C PHE A 300 4.97 -7.00 -18.50
N THR A 301 5.45 -7.64 -19.55
CA THR A 301 6.72 -7.30 -20.19
C THR A 301 6.74 -5.81 -20.58
N GLY A 302 7.73 -5.08 -20.09
CA GLY A 302 7.85 -3.62 -20.26
C GLY A 302 7.24 -2.79 -19.12
N SER A 303 6.48 -3.40 -18.22
CA SER A 303 5.97 -2.76 -16.99
C SER A 303 5.95 -3.80 -15.86
N THR A 304 7.12 -4.11 -15.33
CA THR A 304 7.31 -5.23 -14.40
C THR A 304 7.11 -4.81 -12.95
N ASN A 305 6.70 -5.79 -12.13
CA ASN A 305 6.76 -5.70 -10.68
C ASN A 305 8.21 -5.87 -10.22
N TRP A 306 8.85 -4.77 -9.83
CA TRP A 306 10.24 -4.81 -9.36
C TRP A 306 10.37 -5.13 -7.87
N GLU A 307 9.27 -5.15 -7.12
CA GLU A 307 9.26 -5.50 -5.68
C GLU A 307 9.84 -6.89 -5.41
N SER A 308 9.61 -7.84 -6.35
CA SER A 308 10.18 -9.18 -6.25
C SER A 308 11.71 -9.17 -6.05
N TRP A 309 12.40 -8.14 -6.55
CA TRP A 309 13.83 -7.97 -6.33
C TRP A 309 14.16 -7.62 -4.88
N MET A 310 13.34 -6.79 -4.25
CA MET A 310 13.53 -6.38 -2.86
C MET A 310 13.27 -7.53 -1.90
N TYR A 311 12.35 -8.44 -2.25
CA TYR A 311 12.02 -9.61 -1.43
C TYR A 311 12.95 -10.81 -1.65
N GLY A 312 13.80 -10.78 -2.63
CA GLY A 312 14.80 -11.81 -2.87
C GLY A 312 14.96 -12.23 -4.31
N ARG A 313 14.48 -11.44 -5.25
CA ARG A 313 14.55 -11.69 -6.69
C ARG A 313 13.35 -12.44 -7.28
N SER A 314 13.27 -12.38 -8.61
CA SER A 314 12.39 -13.23 -9.41
C SER A 314 12.79 -14.70 -9.27
N LEU A 315 12.01 -15.47 -8.54
CA LEU A 315 12.38 -16.83 -8.17
C LEU A 315 12.13 -17.84 -9.28
N GLU A 316 11.33 -17.50 -10.30
CA GLU A 316 11.14 -18.28 -11.51
C GLU A 316 12.39 -18.38 -12.42
N ASN A 317 13.33 -17.44 -12.25
CA ASN A 317 14.64 -17.44 -12.88
C ASN A 317 15.73 -17.15 -11.83
N TYR A 318 15.71 -17.91 -10.73
CA TYR A 318 16.59 -17.64 -9.63
C TYR A 318 18.06 -17.69 -10.03
N ASP A 319 18.74 -16.56 -9.81
CA ASP A 319 20.18 -16.41 -9.98
C ASP A 319 20.84 -16.33 -8.60
N PHE A 320 21.58 -17.38 -8.27
CA PHE A 320 22.32 -17.49 -7.01
C PHE A 320 23.20 -16.27 -6.71
N PHE A 321 23.82 -15.68 -7.73
CA PHE A 321 24.72 -14.53 -7.56
C PHE A 321 24.00 -13.19 -7.47
N PHE A 322 22.78 -13.10 -7.97
CA PHE A 322 21.96 -11.89 -7.87
C PHE A 322 20.94 -11.99 -6.74
N ASN A 323 21.39 -11.78 -5.55
CA ASN A 323 20.67 -12.04 -4.33
C ASN A 323 20.64 -10.76 -3.48
N TRP A 324 19.71 -9.86 -3.79
CA TRP A 324 19.79 -8.50 -3.25
C TRP A 324 19.19 -8.35 -1.84
N ALA A 325 18.10 -7.62 -1.65
CA ALA A 325 17.77 -7.03 -0.35
C ALA A 325 17.10 -8.00 0.64
N LYS A 326 16.28 -8.96 0.21
CA LYS A 326 15.50 -9.90 1.04
C LYS A 326 14.63 -9.22 2.12
N TRP A 327 14.03 -8.10 1.81
CA TRP A 327 13.38 -7.22 2.79
C TRP A 327 12.22 -7.85 3.55
N VAL A 328 11.59 -8.86 3.03
CA VAL A 328 10.51 -9.60 3.68
C VAL A 328 10.90 -11.06 3.72
N THR A 329 11.58 -11.47 4.80
CA THR A 329 12.02 -12.84 5.00
C THR A 329 11.04 -13.56 5.93
N PRO A 330 10.43 -14.69 5.51
CA PRO A 330 9.50 -15.43 6.34
C PRO A 330 10.06 -15.74 7.73
N SER A 331 9.28 -15.45 8.78
CA SER A 331 9.69 -15.74 10.14
C SER A 331 9.56 -17.23 10.45
N ARG A 332 10.37 -17.73 11.40
CA ARG A 332 10.25 -19.12 11.91
C ARG A 332 8.91 -19.35 12.58
N ASP A 333 8.39 -18.32 13.24
CA ASP A 333 7.10 -18.37 13.92
C ASP A 333 5.95 -18.59 12.92
N LEU A 334 5.94 -17.89 11.79
CA LEU A 334 4.96 -18.07 10.72
C LEU A 334 5.09 -19.46 10.07
N ILE A 335 6.29 -19.88 9.74
CA ILE A 335 6.54 -21.21 9.15
C ILE A 335 6.05 -22.31 10.10
N ALA A 336 6.37 -22.20 11.39
CA ALA A 336 5.94 -23.15 12.41
C ALA A 336 4.40 -23.18 12.57
N ASP A 337 3.70 -22.07 12.33
CA ASP A 337 2.23 -22.05 12.36
C ASP A 337 1.64 -22.84 11.20
N PHE A 338 2.15 -22.69 9.97
CA PHE A 338 1.75 -23.52 8.84
C PHE A 338 2.00 -25.01 9.08
N GLU A 339 3.19 -25.34 9.60
CA GLU A 339 3.58 -26.72 9.90
C GLU A 339 2.70 -27.35 10.99
N ARG A 340 2.37 -26.60 12.05
CA ARG A 340 1.50 -27.04 13.15
C ARG A 340 0.07 -27.32 12.70
N GLU A 341 -0.44 -26.52 11.74
CA GLU A 341 -1.75 -26.75 11.12
C GLU A 341 -1.72 -27.87 10.07
N GLY A 342 -0.55 -28.33 9.63
CA GLY A 342 -0.40 -29.24 8.48
C GLY A 342 -0.76 -28.57 7.15
N ASP A 343 -0.67 -27.25 7.07
CA ASP A 343 -1.10 -26.43 5.93
C ASP A 343 -0.03 -26.39 4.83
N THR A 344 0.13 -27.50 4.17
CA THR A 344 1.09 -27.62 3.06
C THR A 344 0.64 -26.89 1.80
N GLU A 345 -0.68 -26.76 1.58
CA GLU A 345 -1.23 -26.08 0.40
C GLU A 345 -0.81 -24.62 0.36
N ARG A 346 -0.98 -23.87 1.46
CA ARG A 346 -0.60 -22.46 1.52
C ARG A 346 0.88 -22.27 1.76
N LEU A 347 1.52 -23.09 2.59
CA LEU A 347 2.95 -22.99 2.87
C LEU A 347 3.78 -23.06 1.58
N ASN A 348 3.50 -24.03 0.71
CA ASN A 348 4.23 -24.22 -0.55
C ASN A 348 4.07 -23.07 -1.54
N GLN A 349 3.01 -22.25 -1.41
CA GLN A 349 2.81 -21.07 -2.25
C GLN A 349 3.30 -19.77 -1.58
N THR A 350 3.61 -19.84 -0.28
CA THR A 350 3.98 -18.68 0.53
C THR A 350 5.49 -18.63 0.80
N VAL A 351 6.12 -19.79 0.94
CA VAL A 351 7.56 -19.92 1.27
C VAL A 351 8.23 -20.94 0.36
N VAL A 352 9.42 -20.61 -0.12
CA VAL A 352 10.26 -21.52 -0.91
C VAL A 352 11.71 -21.41 -0.43
N TYR A 353 12.45 -22.51 -0.51
CA TYR A 353 13.84 -22.54 -0.04
C TYR A 353 14.83 -22.61 -1.21
N TYR A 354 15.84 -21.72 -1.16
CA TYR A 354 16.97 -21.72 -2.07
C TYR A 354 18.28 -21.51 -1.33
N ASN A 355 19.39 -21.92 -1.97
CA ASN A 355 20.73 -21.50 -1.55
C ASN A 355 20.94 -20.03 -1.94
N CYS A 356 21.64 -19.28 -1.11
CA CYS A 356 21.98 -17.89 -1.36
C CYS A 356 23.40 -17.55 -0.93
N THR A 357 23.95 -16.45 -1.42
CA THR A 357 25.34 -16.03 -1.17
C THR A 357 25.57 -15.45 0.22
N TRP A 358 24.52 -14.96 0.87
CA TRP A 358 24.59 -14.37 2.21
C TRP A 358 23.27 -14.52 2.95
N SER A 359 23.33 -14.52 4.28
CA SER A 359 22.14 -14.58 5.13
C SER A 359 22.43 -14.01 6.52
N ASN A 360 21.47 -13.27 7.08
CA ASN A 360 21.51 -12.77 8.46
C ASN A 360 20.64 -13.58 9.42
N TYR A 361 19.67 -14.34 8.92
CA TYR A 361 18.62 -14.97 9.75
C TYR A 361 18.60 -16.51 9.65
N TYR A 362 18.98 -17.05 8.49
CA TYR A 362 18.91 -18.49 8.19
C TYR A 362 20.24 -18.98 7.63
N PRO A 363 20.49 -20.28 7.64
CA PRO A 363 21.62 -20.85 6.90
C PRO A 363 21.53 -20.49 5.41
N ALA A 364 22.65 -20.03 4.83
CA ALA A 364 22.67 -19.59 3.43
C ALA A 364 22.36 -20.72 2.44
N ASN A 365 22.60 -21.99 2.81
CA ASN A 365 22.28 -23.16 2.02
C ASN A 365 20.83 -23.66 2.18
N HIS A 366 20.01 -22.97 2.96
CA HIS A 366 18.59 -23.30 3.16
C HIS A 366 17.83 -22.04 3.58
N TYR A 367 17.76 -21.06 2.69
CA TYR A 367 17.15 -19.77 2.96
C TYR A 367 15.69 -19.75 2.48
N PRO A 368 14.71 -19.40 3.36
CA PRO A 368 13.32 -19.23 2.97
C PRO A 368 13.12 -17.87 2.30
N PHE A 369 12.57 -17.90 1.10
CA PHE A 369 12.12 -16.70 0.41
C PHE A 369 10.59 -16.59 0.44
N MET A 370 10.07 -15.38 0.54
CA MET A 370 8.67 -15.11 0.30
C MET A 370 8.34 -15.44 -1.17
N TYR A 371 7.28 -16.24 -1.39
CA TYR A 371 7.01 -16.85 -2.68
C TYR A 371 5.75 -16.35 -3.38
N LYS A 372 4.93 -15.51 -2.74
CA LYS A 372 3.73 -14.94 -3.38
C LYS A 372 4.07 -13.96 -4.51
N LEU A 373 5.17 -13.19 -4.40
CA LEU A 373 5.69 -12.35 -5.49
C LEU A 373 6.99 -12.97 -6.04
N ARG A 374 6.85 -14.06 -6.79
CA ARG A 374 7.97 -14.86 -7.32
C ARG A 374 8.50 -14.39 -8.67
N SER A 375 7.80 -13.47 -9.32
CA SER A 375 8.11 -12.99 -10.68
C SER A 375 7.83 -11.49 -10.80
N GLY A 376 8.60 -10.81 -11.65
CA GLY A 376 8.30 -9.44 -12.07
C GLY A 376 7.00 -9.29 -12.87
N LEU A 377 6.33 -10.37 -13.21
CA LEU A 377 5.04 -10.37 -13.93
C LEU A 377 3.86 -10.79 -13.04
N ASN A 378 4.10 -11.17 -11.76
CA ASN A 378 3.01 -11.48 -10.85
C ASN A 378 2.11 -10.27 -10.62
N ASN A 379 0.80 -10.53 -10.57
CA ASN A 379 -0.18 -9.54 -10.13
C ASN A 379 -0.01 -9.25 -8.63
N VAL A 380 -0.35 -8.04 -8.23
CA VAL A 380 -0.51 -7.65 -6.82
C VAL A 380 -2.01 -7.50 -6.54
N TYR A 381 -2.53 -8.28 -5.60
CA TYR A 381 -3.92 -8.18 -5.16
C TYR A 381 -4.05 -7.05 -4.14
N LYS A 382 -4.79 -6.01 -4.50
CA LYS A 382 -5.15 -4.95 -3.54
C LYS A 382 -6.33 -5.37 -2.68
N LEU A 383 -7.22 -6.18 -3.24
CA LEU A 383 -8.39 -6.74 -2.59
C LEU A 383 -8.69 -8.12 -3.20
N ARG A 384 -8.91 -9.11 -2.37
CA ARG A 384 -9.37 -10.44 -2.78
C ARG A 384 -10.43 -10.99 -1.82
N LEU A 385 -11.26 -11.89 -2.35
CA LEU A 385 -12.47 -12.37 -1.69
C LEU A 385 -12.19 -13.02 -0.32
N ALA A 386 -11.09 -13.77 -0.18
CA ALA A 386 -10.75 -14.44 1.08
C ALA A 386 -10.55 -13.43 2.23
N ASP A 387 -9.94 -12.26 1.97
CA ASP A 387 -9.82 -11.20 2.98
C ASP A 387 -11.20 -10.72 3.46
N ILE A 388 -12.12 -10.50 2.54
CA ILE A 388 -13.49 -10.03 2.86
C ILE A 388 -14.30 -11.09 3.59
N ILE A 389 -14.16 -12.37 3.22
CA ILE A 389 -14.81 -13.49 3.94
C ILE A 389 -14.30 -13.54 5.39
N LEU A 390 -12.98 -13.43 5.59
CA LEU A 390 -12.38 -13.48 6.92
C LEU A 390 -12.65 -12.19 7.72
N MET A 391 -12.80 -11.03 7.08
CA MET A 391 -13.24 -9.79 7.71
C MET A 391 -14.68 -9.92 8.21
N LYS A 392 -15.56 -10.56 7.42
CA LYS A 392 -16.92 -10.90 7.86
C LYS A 392 -16.88 -11.89 9.02
N ALA A 393 -16.08 -12.96 8.94
CA ALA A 393 -15.95 -13.94 10.01
C ALA A 393 -15.56 -13.30 11.35
N GLU A 394 -14.60 -12.37 11.31
CA GLU A 394 -14.20 -11.61 12.48
C GLU A 394 -15.38 -10.79 13.04
N SER A 395 -16.06 -10.06 12.17
CA SER A 395 -17.19 -9.23 12.60
C SER A 395 -18.32 -10.04 13.21
N GLU A 396 -18.63 -11.20 12.62
CA GLU A 396 -19.62 -12.14 13.17
C GLU A 396 -19.20 -12.66 14.55
N ALA A 397 -17.90 -12.94 14.75
CA ALA A 397 -17.38 -13.37 16.07
C ALA A 397 -17.50 -12.25 17.11
N TYR A 398 -17.27 -10.98 16.74
CA TYR A 398 -17.42 -9.84 17.64
C TYR A 398 -18.90 -9.53 17.93
N LEU A 399 -19.80 -9.78 16.99
CA LEU A 399 -21.26 -9.66 17.17
C LEU A 399 -21.90 -10.83 17.96
N GLY A 400 -21.11 -11.88 18.28
CA GLY A 400 -21.60 -13.05 19.01
C GLY A 400 -22.19 -14.16 18.13
N ASN A 401 -22.17 -13.99 16.80
CA ASN A 401 -22.67 -14.96 15.83
C ASN A 401 -21.60 -16.05 15.55
N LEU A 402 -21.17 -16.75 16.59
CA LEU A 402 -19.98 -17.61 16.57
C LEU A 402 -20.08 -18.73 15.52
N GLN A 403 -21.26 -19.35 15.35
CA GLN A 403 -21.44 -20.42 14.36
C GLN A 403 -21.23 -19.91 12.93
N GLN A 404 -21.69 -18.70 12.63
CA GLN A 404 -21.48 -18.08 11.33
C GLN A 404 -19.99 -17.77 11.09
N ALA A 405 -19.30 -17.23 12.10
CA ALA A 405 -17.86 -16.98 12.05
C ALA A 405 -17.09 -18.27 11.76
N VAL A 406 -17.37 -19.36 12.48
CA VAL A 406 -16.77 -20.69 12.28
C VAL A 406 -17.03 -21.22 10.87
N THR A 407 -18.25 -21.06 10.36
CA THR A 407 -18.59 -21.50 8.99
C THR A 407 -17.74 -20.79 7.94
N LEU A 408 -17.57 -19.48 8.08
CA LEU A 408 -16.75 -18.66 7.15
C LEU A 408 -15.26 -19.03 7.23
N VAL A 409 -14.72 -19.24 8.43
CA VAL A 409 -13.34 -19.73 8.60
C VAL A 409 -13.17 -21.11 7.96
N ASN A 410 -14.08 -22.01 8.20
CA ASN A 410 -14.03 -23.38 7.65
C ASN A 410 -14.12 -23.39 6.12
N GLN A 411 -14.76 -22.39 5.50
CA GLN A 411 -14.75 -22.23 4.04
C GLN A 411 -13.32 -21.98 3.51
N ILE A 412 -12.54 -21.15 4.20
CA ILE A 412 -11.13 -20.88 3.84
C ILE A 412 -10.26 -22.12 4.12
N ARG A 413 -10.43 -22.75 5.27
CA ARG A 413 -9.74 -23.98 5.64
C ARG A 413 -9.96 -25.13 4.65
N HIS A 414 -11.22 -25.29 4.22
CA HIS A 414 -11.57 -26.29 3.19
C HIS A 414 -10.79 -26.06 1.88
N ARG A 415 -10.70 -24.79 1.41
CA ARG A 415 -9.91 -24.46 0.23
C ARG A 415 -8.42 -24.79 0.43
N ALA A 416 -7.89 -24.59 1.64
CA ALA A 416 -6.52 -24.96 2.04
C ALA A 416 -6.37 -26.48 2.33
N LYS A 417 -7.40 -27.29 2.11
CA LYS A 417 -7.44 -28.73 2.39
C LYS A 417 -7.26 -29.09 3.87
N LEU A 418 -7.57 -28.18 4.76
CA LEU A 418 -7.53 -28.39 6.20
C LEU A 418 -8.86 -28.92 6.75
N ALA A 419 -8.78 -29.66 7.84
CA ALA A 419 -9.96 -30.04 8.62
C ALA A 419 -10.66 -28.78 9.16
N PRO A 420 -11.98 -28.84 9.41
CA PRO A 420 -12.69 -27.78 10.14
C PRO A 420 -12.02 -27.48 11.49
N LEU A 421 -12.27 -26.28 12.02
CA LEU A 421 -11.78 -25.88 13.34
C LEU A 421 -12.15 -26.93 14.40
N ALA A 422 -11.19 -27.31 15.22
CA ALA A 422 -11.37 -28.25 16.31
C ALA A 422 -12.28 -27.66 17.43
N ALA A 423 -12.87 -28.51 18.26
CA ALA A 423 -13.85 -28.10 19.26
C ALA A 423 -13.30 -27.09 20.28
N ASP A 424 -12.05 -27.19 20.67
CA ASP A 424 -11.37 -26.22 21.56
C ASP A 424 -11.27 -24.82 20.94
N LYS A 425 -11.11 -24.74 19.62
CA LYS A 425 -11.06 -23.47 18.86
C LYS A 425 -12.42 -22.81 18.67
N THR A 426 -13.50 -23.52 19.00
CA THR A 426 -14.88 -23.04 18.85
C THR A 426 -15.63 -22.96 20.18
N ALA A 427 -15.01 -23.37 21.29
CA ALA A 427 -15.62 -23.52 22.60
C ALA A 427 -16.08 -22.19 23.24
N THR A 428 -15.41 -21.08 22.92
CA THR A 428 -15.70 -19.75 23.50
C THR A 428 -15.63 -18.66 22.43
N SER A 429 -16.28 -17.52 22.72
CA SER A 429 -16.18 -16.34 21.84
C SER A 429 -14.72 -15.92 21.61
N GLN A 430 -13.89 -15.97 22.65
CA GLN A 430 -12.46 -15.59 22.50
C GLN A 430 -11.73 -16.61 21.62
N ALA A 431 -11.96 -17.90 21.80
CA ALA A 431 -11.35 -18.94 20.96
C ALA A 431 -11.71 -18.76 19.46
N VAL A 432 -12.97 -18.40 19.17
CA VAL A 432 -13.38 -18.12 17.77
C VAL A 432 -12.69 -16.88 17.23
N LYS A 433 -12.59 -15.78 18.00
CA LYS A 433 -11.85 -14.58 17.59
C LYS A 433 -10.37 -14.87 17.33
N ASP A 434 -9.75 -15.66 18.19
CA ASP A 434 -8.36 -16.09 18.03
C ASP A 434 -8.18 -16.97 16.78
N ALA A 435 -9.11 -17.88 16.53
CA ALA A 435 -9.10 -18.73 15.34
C ALA A 435 -9.24 -17.91 14.05
N VAL A 436 -10.12 -16.90 14.02
CA VAL A 436 -10.24 -16.00 12.86
C VAL A 436 -8.95 -15.21 12.62
N LEU A 437 -8.38 -14.62 13.67
CA LEU A 437 -7.14 -13.84 13.56
C LEU A 437 -5.95 -14.72 13.11
N HIS A 438 -5.91 -15.97 13.57
CA HIS A 438 -4.93 -16.96 13.14
C HIS A 438 -5.13 -17.36 11.67
N GLU A 439 -6.37 -17.65 11.26
CA GLU A 439 -6.66 -18.01 9.87
C GLU A 439 -6.33 -16.86 8.91
N ARG A 440 -6.61 -15.60 9.32
CA ARG A 440 -6.19 -14.40 8.56
C ARG A 440 -4.68 -14.33 8.40
N ARG A 441 -3.92 -14.63 9.45
CA ARG A 441 -2.44 -14.67 9.41
C ARG A 441 -1.94 -15.61 8.32
N LEU A 442 -2.42 -16.86 8.30
CA LEU A 442 -1.99 -17.89 7.36
C LEU A 442 -2.46 -17.58 5.93
N GLU A 443 -3.70 -17.14 5.79
CA GLU A 443 -4.29 -16.84 4.49
C GLU A 443 -3.63 -15.64 3.81
N LEU A 444 -3.41 -14.56 4.58
CA LEU A 444 -2.99 -13.25 4.07
C LEU A 444 -1.50 -12.95 4.31
N ALA A 445 -0.70 -13.94 4.72
CA ALA A 445 0.75 -13.75 4.90
C ALA A 445 1.39 -13.10 3.66
N PHE A 446 2.18 -12.05 3.87
CA PHE A 446 2.87 -11.25 2.85
C PHE A 446 1.93 -10.47 1.90
N GLU A 447 0.74 -10.11 2.38
CA GLU A 447 -0.18 -9.21 1.68
C GLU A 447 -0.34 -7.86 2.41
N GLY A 448 0.53 -7.59 3.39
CA GLY A 448 0.61 -6.32 4.10
C GLY A 448 -0.50 -6.07 5.12
N GLU A 449 -1.20 -7.12 5.61
CA GLU A 449 -2.38 -6.95 6.47
C GLU A 449 -2.11 -7.25 7.96
N ARG A 450 -1.14 -8.11 8.30
CA ARG A 450 -0.99 -8.65 9.66
C ARG A 450 -0.82 -7.59 10.74
N TRP A 451 0.03 -6.59 10.54
CA TRP A 451 0.20 -5.49 11.49
C TRP A 451 -1.11 -4.76 11.76
N PHE A 452 -1.81 -4.41 10.68
CA PHE A 452 -3.08 -3.69 10.78
C PHE A 452 -4.17 -4.53 11.43
N ASP A 453 -4.19 -5.85 11.23
CA ASP A 453 -5.06 -6.77 11.94
C ASP A 453 -4.80 -6.75 13.45
N LEU A 454 -3.53 -6.80 13.86
CA LEU A 454 -3.13 -6.72 15.27
C LEU A 454 -3.51 -5.37 15.89
N VAL A 455 -3.29 -4.27 15.17
CA VAL A 455 -3.64 -2.92 15.65
C VAL A 455 -5.15 -2.80 15.83
N ARG A 456 -5.98 -3.09 14.82
CA ARG A 456 -7.43 -2.88 14.89
C ARG A 456 -8.13 -3.82 15.89
N THR A 457 -7.55 -4.99 16.17
CA THR A 457 -8.04 -5.93 17.18
C THR A 457 -7.44 -5.70 18.58
N LYS A 458 -6.54 -4.73 18.73
CA LYS A 458 -5.82 -4.40 19.98
C LYS A 458 -5.02 -5.57 20.53
N ARG A 459 -4.36 -6.31 19.65
CA ARG A 459 -3.59 -7.51 19.99
C ARG A 459 -2.08 -7.33 19.80
N VAL A 460 -1.60 -6.09 19.52
CA VAL A 460 -0.18 -5.83 19.26
C VAL A 460 0.69 -6.25 20.42
N GLU A 461 0.42 -5.75 21.63
CA GLU A 461 1.24 -6.02 22.81
C GLU A 461 1.30 -7.51 23.15
N GLU A 462 0.18 -8.21 23.00
CA GLU A 462 0.06 -9.65 23.27
C GLU A 462 0.94 -10.47 22.31
N PHE A 463 0.89 -10.16 21.02
CA PHE A 463 1.62 -10.93 20.01
C PHE A 463 3.08 -10.50 19.88
N MET A 464 3.39 -9.21 20.05
CA MET A 464 4.69 -8.67 19.74
C MET A 464 5.61 -8.52 20.95
N ASN A 465 5.09 -8.15 22.13
CA ASN A 465 5.91 -8.14 23.34
C ASN A 465 6.23 -9.58 23.75
N GLY A 466 7.51 -9.90 23.81
CA GLY A 466 7.97 -11.27 24.09
C GLY A 466 8.01 -12.23 22.90
N ILE A 467 7.81 -11.72 21.66
CA ILE A 467 7.95 -12.52 20.43
C ILE A 467 9.31 -13.26 20.38
N ASN A 468 10.38 -12.67 20.88
CA ASN A 468 11.72 -13.27 20.94
C ASN A 468 11.79 -14.54 21.83
N LYS A 469 10.78 -14.80 22.66
CA LYS A 469 10.70 -16.05 23.45
C LYS A 469 10.27 -17.24 22.58
N ARG A 470 9.39 -17.00 21.59
CA ARG A 470 8.91 -18.01 20.66
C ARG A 470 9.65 -18.02 19.32
N ASP A 471 10.16 -16.86 18.89
CA ASP A 471 10.94 -16.68 17.66
C ASP A 471 12.33 -16.09 17.97
N LYS A 472 13.27 -16.97 18.27
CA LYS A 472 14.64 -16.60 18.65
C LYS A 472 15.50 -16.14 17.45
N GLY A 473 14.99 -16.25 16.23
CA GLY A 473 15.70 -15.80 15.03
C GLY A 473 15.53 -14.31 14.74
N ARG A 474 14.63 -13.65 15.42
CA ARG A 474 14.30 -12.22 15.25
C ARG A 474 15.34 -11.33 15.92
N LEU A 475 15.54 -10.13 15.35
CA LEU A 475 16.33 -9.09 16.01
C LEU A 475 15.66 -8.66 17.33
N PRO A 476 16.45 -8.28 18.34
CA PRO A 476 15.90 -7.73 19.58
C PRO A 476 15.12 -6.45 19.30
N GLN A 477 13.95 -6.34 19.92
CA GLN A 477 13.20 -5.08 19.94
C GLN A 477 14.00 -4.03 20.73
N LEU A 478 14.10 -2.83 20.19
CA LEU A 478 14.74 -1.69 20.88
C LEU A 478 13.75 -1.01 21.82
N TYR A 479 12.48 -0.96 21.46
CA TYR A 479 11.42 -0.40 22.29
C TYR A 479 10.28 -1.42 22.44
N PRO A 480 9.61 -1.48 23.61
CA PRO A 480 8.40 -2.30 23.77
C PRO A 480 7.27 -1.75 22.90
N PHE A 481 6.44 -2.64 22.39
CA PHE A 481 5.21 -2.24 21.74
C PHE A 481 4.19 -1.78 22.79
N ASN A 482 3.50 -0.70 22.48
CA ASN A 482 2.40 -0.13 23.25
C ASN A 482 1.45 0.63 22.32
N GLU A 483 0.44 1.30 22.86
CA GLU A 483 -0.54 2.05 22.07
C GLU A 483 0.05 3.11 21.14
N TYR A 484 1.21 3.69 21.49
CA TYR A 484 1.92 4.66 20.65
C TYR A 484 2.56 4.01 19.41
N SER A 485 2.90 2.72 19.49
CA SER A 485 3.44 1.97 18.35
C SER A 485 2.40 1.70 17.25
N TYR A 486 1.11 1.91 17.53
CA TYR A 486 0.04 1.65 16.57
C TYR A 486 0.07 2.57 15.35
N ARG A 487 0.76 3.69 15.45
CA ARG A 487 0.94 4.65 14.37
C ARG A 487 2.42 4.98 14.22
N LEU A 488 2.88 5.12 12.99
CA LEU A 488 4.24 5.54 12.71
C LEU A 488 4.40 7.06 12.91
N PRO A 489 5.64 7.54 13.10
CA PRO A 489 5.87 8.98 13.29
C PRO A 489 5.55 9.78 12.02
N ILE A 490 5.09 11.00 12.18
CA ILE A 490 5.05 11.98 11.08
C ILE A 490 6.50 12.26 10.67
N PRO A 491 6.85 12.19 9.38
CA PRO A 491 8.22 12.42 8.94
C PRO A 491 8.75 13.79 9.35
N GLN A 492 10.01 13.84 9.80
CA GLN A 492 10.65 15.10 10.18
C GLN A 492 10.62 16.13 9.05
N THR A 493 10.85 15.69 7.82
CA THR A 493 10.78 16.56 6.64
C THR A 493 9.40 17.18 6.42
N ALA A 494 8.34 16.53 6.83
CA ALA A 494 6.98 17.08 6.76
C ALA A 494 6.74 18.11 7.87
N LEU A 495 7.24 17.84 9.08
CA LEU A 495 7.19 18.80 10.21
C LEU A 495 7.99 20.05 9.91
N ASP A 496 9.21 19.91 9.34
CA ASP A 496 10.07 21.02 8.97
C ASP A 496 9.48 21.91 7.86
N LYS A 497 8.66 21.32 6.98
CA LYS A 497 7.97 22.08 5.90
C LYS A 497 6.67 22.75 6.39
N ASN A 498 6.08 22.29 7.48
CA ASN A 498 4.75 22.72 7.92
C ASN A 498 4.65 22.79 9.46
N ASP A 499 4.86 23.96 10.02
CA ASP A 499 4.81 24.24 11.45
C ASP A 499 3.44 23.95 12.11
N ASN A 500 2.38 23.82 11.30
CA ASN A 500 1.04 23.46 11.78
C ASN A 500 0.88 21.95 12.01
N LEU A 501 1.79 21.13 11.51
CA LEU A 501 1.80 19.70 11.83
C LEU A 501 2.33 19.47 13.25
N LYS A 502 1.74 18.48 13.91
CA LYS A 502 2.18 18.01 15.23
C LYS A 502 2.52 16.53 15.14
N GLN A 503 3.62 16.14 15.77
CA GLN A 503 4.07 14.77 15.83
C GLN A 503 3.01 13.85 16.47
N ASN A 504 3.04 12.58 16.13
CA ASN A 504 2.25 11.56 16.81
C ASN A 504 2.78 11.32 18.24
N PRO A 505 1.90 11.01 19.19
CA PRO A 505 2.35 10.65 20.56
C PRO A 505 3.34 9.49 20.55
N GLY A 506 4.36 9.58 21.37
CA GLY A 506 5.42 8.55 21.47
C GLY A 506 6.68 8.82 20.66
N TYR A 507 6.70 9.89 19.83
CA TYR A 507 7.85 10.26 18.99
C TYR A 507 8.35 11.68 19.23
#